data_b46ede4bdfa7230a8fc5aa76d66c8b22
#
_entry.id   b46ede4bdfa7230a8fc5aa76d66c8b22
#
_cell.length_a   1.000
_cell.length_b   1.000
_cell.length_c   1.000
_cell.angle_alpha   90.00
_cell.angle_beta   90.00
_cell.angle_gamma   90.00
#
_symmetry.space_group_name_H-M   'P 1'
#
loop_
_entity.id
_entity.type
_entity.pdbx_description
1 polymer ?
#
loop_
_entity_poly.entity_id
_entity_poly.type
_entity_poly.pdbx_seq_one_letter_code
_entity_poly.pdbx_strand_id
1 'polypeptide(L)'
;MLKQKILNDACINHKLIALRTEKEEWGDTIVGYVKEVTTQRVTINEVDEYGIPIGTTSFKMNALIDIVIDDKTLKCLEILEGKNKRLTRKECSTIWGNGYEIKEYIYRWGKNRKPITLFVEDNENDDTNVIGFVDEMDEKSVLIEMIDNYGELDGKILIPLETITGIRRDSQEDNARWILYQNSRLKER
;
A
#
# COMPACT_ATOMS: atom_id res chain seq x y z
N MET A 1 26.58 -15.53 -15.08
CA MET A 1 26.71 -14.22 -14.38
C MET A 1 25.70 -14.16 -13.23
N LEU A 2 26.00 -13.41 -12.15
CA LEU A 2 25.15 -13.38 -10.93
C LEU A 2 23.70 -12.92 -11.21
N LYS A 3 23.52 -11.86 -12.01
CA LYS A 3 22.18 -11.38 -12.42
C LYS A 3 21.31 -12.50 -13.00
N GLN A 4 21.84 -13.25 -13.95
CA GLN A 4 21.10 -14.34 -14.59
C GLN A 4 20.74 -15.47 -13.62
N LYS A 5 21.64 -15.78 -12.68
CA LYS A 5 21.38 -16.77 -11.62
C LYS A 5 20.22 -16.34 -10.73
N ILE A 6 20.21 -15.07 -10.28
CA ILE A 6 19.15 -14.49 -9.43
C ILE A 6 17.81 -14.53 -10.17
N LEU A 7 17.78 -14.08 -11.43
CA LEU A 7 16.56 -14.05 -12.24
C LEU A 7 16.01 -15.47 -12.53
N ASN A 8 16.90 -16.44 -12.81
CA ASN A 8 16.50 -17.84 -12.98
C ASN A 8 15.93 -18.42 -11.67
N ASP A 9 16.55 -18.13 -10.53
CA ASP A 9 16.04 -18.57 -9.23
C ASP A 9 14.65 -17.97 -8.96
N ALA A 10 14.46 -16.67 -9.22
CA ALA A 10 13.18 -16.01 -9.11
C ALA A 10 12.11 -16.60 -10.04
N CYS A 11 12.50 -16.94 -11.28
CA CYS A 11 11.62 -17.61 -12.25
C CYS A 11 11.17 -19.00 -11.79
N ILE A 12 12.13 -19.84 -11.38
CA ILE A 12 11.87 -21.23 -10.95
C ILE A 12 11.03 -21.27 -9.66
N ASN A 13 11.34 -20.40 -8.71
CA ASN A 13 10.69 -20.37 -7.41
C ASN A 13 9.48 -19.45 -7.34
N HIS A 14 9.07 -18.85 -8.49
CA HIS A 14 7.94 -17.94 -8.61
C HIS A 14 7.99 -16.82 -7.56
N LYS A 15 9.14 -16.17 -7.44
CA LYS A 15 9.38 -15.07 -6.50
C LYS A 15 9.07 -13.73 -7.15
N LEU A 16 8.44 -12.85 -6.37
CA LEU A 16 8.28 -11.45 -6.74
C LEU A 16 9.63 -10.74 -6.64
N ILE A 17 9.95 -9.94 -7.64
CA ILE A 17 11.17 -9.13 -7.69
C ILE A 17 10.86 -7.70 -8.12
N ALA A 18 11.76 -6.77 -7.79
CA ALA A 18 11.73 -5.43 -8.33
C ALA A 18 12.97 -5.18 -9.20
N LEU A 19 12.77 -4.58 -10.36
CA LEU A 19 13.81 -4.27 -11.35
C LEU A 19 13.87 -2.78 -11.63
N ARG A 20 15.08 -2.24 -11.70
CA ARG A 20 15.34 -0.89 -12.20
C ARG A 20 16.19 -0.96 -13.46
N THR A 21 15.76 -0.26 -14.53
CA THR A 21 16.39 -0.30 -15.84
C THR A 21 17.05 1.00 -16.25
N GLU A 22 16.76 2.12 -15.59
CA GLU A 22 17.33 3.43 -15.90
C GLU A 22 18.08 4.00 -14.70
N LYS A 23 19.01 4.92 -14.97
CA LYS A 23 19.81 5.56 -13.92
C LYS A 23 19.05 6.66 -13.17
N GLU A 24 17.83 6.93 -13.61
CA GLU A 24 16.98 7.94 -13.01
C GLU A 24 16.30 7.40 -11.75
N GLU A 25 15.70 8.26 -10.98
CA GLU A 25 15.26 8.09 -9.59
C GLU A 25 14.57 6.77 -9.25
N TRP A 26 14.60 6.38 -7.99
CA TRP A 26 13.99 5.15 -7.44
C TRP A 26 12.49 4.96 -7.76
N GLY A 27 11.83 5.95 -8.40
CA GLY A 27 10.43 5.91 -8.79
C GLY A 27 10.08 4.97 -9.94
N ASP A 28 11.06 4.60 -10.80
CA ASP A 28 10.82 3.78 -12.00
C ASP A 28 11.14 2.29 -11.78
N THR A 29 10.91 1.80 -10.57
CA THR A 29 11.09 0.40 -10.23
C THR A 29 9.89 -0.42 -10.67
N ILE A 30 10.10 -1.37 -11.57
CA ILE A 30 9.08 -2.30 -12.06
C ILE A 30 9.07 -3.54 -11.19
N VAL A 31 7.90 -3.88 -10.67
CA VAL A 31 7.69 -5.04 -9.80
C VAL A 31 6.92 -6.13 -10.54
N GLY A 32 7.33 -7.39 -10.38
CA GLY A 32 6.61 -8.49 -11.01
C GLY A 32 7.28 -9.85 -10.85
N TYR A 33 6.65 -10.85 -11.45
CA TYR A 33 7.14 -12.23 -11.49
C TYR A 33 7.91 -12.49 -12.77
N VAL A 34 9.10 -13.08 -12.64
CA VAL A 34 9.90 -13.46 -13.81
C VAL A 34 9.20 -14.57 -14.57
N LYS A 35 8.85 -14.30 -15.83
CA LYS A 35 8.22 -15.25 -16.75
C LYS A 35 9.25 -16.03 -17.54
N GLU A 36 10.29 -15.37 -18.03
CA GLU A 36 11.32 -15.95 -18.89
C GLU A 36 12.65 -15.22 -18.74
N VAL A 37 13.73 -15.96 -18.76
CA VAL A 37 15.11 -15.44 -18.75
C VAL A 37 15.91 -16.05 -19.87
N THR A 38 16.48 -15.19 -20.71
CA THR A 38 17.45 -15.57 -21.74
C THR A 38 18.80 -14.90 -21.47
N THR A 39 19.81 -15.19 -22.25
CA THR A 39 21.11 -14.49 -22.16
C THR A 39 21.01 -13.00 -22.50
N GLN A 40 20.01 -12.60 -23.30
CA GLN A 40 19.85 -11.23 -23.80
C GLN A 40 18.70 -10.48 -23.16
N ARG A 41 17.67 -11.14 -22.66
CA ARG A 41 16.42 -10.53 -22.18
C ARG A 41 15.87 -11.24 -20.95
N VAL A 42 15.15 -10.48 -20.16
CA VAL A 42 14.26 -10.95 -19.13
C VAL A 42 12.84 -10.44 -19.41
N THR A 43 11.85 -11.30 -19.21
CA THR A 43 10.43 -10.97 -19.35
C THR A 43 9.76 -11.16 -17.99
N ILE A 44 8.98 -10.18 -17.55
CA ILE A 44 8.25 -10.20 -16.30
C ILE A 44 6.75 -9.97 -16.52
N ASN A 45 5.94 -10.64 -15.71
CA ASN A 45 4.54 -10.32 -15.50
C ASN A 45 4.48 -9.25 -14.40
N GLU A 46 4.15 -8.03 -14.77
CA GLU A 46 4.13 -6.89 -13.86
C GLU A 46 2.91 -6.91 -12.95
N VAL A 47 3.09 -6.38 -11.75
CA VAL A 47 2.02 -6.08 -10.81
C VAL A 47 2.09 -4.61 -10.39
N ASP A 48 0.93 -4.04 -10.04
CA ASP A 48 0.83 -2.70 -9.48
C ASP A 48 1.21 -2.67 -7.99
N GLU A 49 1.08 -1.50 -7.37
CA GLU A 49 1.37 -1.25 -5.96
C GLU A 49 0.48 -2.03 -4.97
N TYR A 50 -0.54 -2.73 -5.47
CA TYR A 50 -1.43 -3.61 -4.69
C TYR A 50 -1.28 -5.09 -5.06
N GLY A 51 -0.27 -5.46 -5.88
CA GLY A 51 -0.05 -6.82 -6.33
C GLY A 51 -1.05 -7.29 -7.41
N ILE A 52 -1.73 -6.36 -8.11
CA ILE A 52 -2.68 -6.69 -9.18
C ILE A 52 -1.92 -6.76 -10.50
N PRO A 53 -2.05 -7.86 -11.27
CA PRO A 53 -1.40 -7.98 -12.58
C PRO A 53 -1.83 -6.85 -13.54
N ILE A 54 -0.85 -6.16 -14.14
CA ILE A 54 -1.08 -5.04 -15.06
C ILE A 54 -0.58 -5.32 -16.48
N GLY A 55 0.30 -6.29 -16.66
CA GLY A 55 0.80 -6.62 -18.00
C GLY A 55 2.06 -7.47 -17.99
N THR A 56 2.72 -7.51 -19.15
CA THR A 56 3.98 -8.23 -19.35
C THR A 56 4.97 -7.32 -20.06
N THR A 57 6.15 -7.14 -19.49
CA THR A 57 7.21 -6.31 -20.06
C THR A 57 8.51 -7.10 -20.21
N SER A 58 9.29 -6.74 -21.22
CA SER A 58 10.53 -7.42 -21.55
C SER A 58 11.69 -6.43 -21.66
N PHE A 59 12.76 -6.67 -20.90
CA PHE A 59 13.95 -5.82 -20.82
C PHE A 59 15.18 -6.49 -21.40
N LYS A 60 16.11 -5.71 -21.94
CA LYS A 60 17.45 -6.21 -22.27
C LYS A 60 18.23 -6.48 -20.98
N MET A 61 18.92 -7.58 -20.89
CA MET A 61 19.71 -7.97 -19.71
C MET A 61 20.77 -6.93 -19.31
N ASN A 62 21.34 -6.23 -20.28
CA ASN A 62 22.33 -5.16 -20.06
C ASN A 62 21.70 -3.83 -19.62
N ALA A 63 20.40 -3.63 -19.79
CA ALA A 63 19.69 -2.45 -19.32
C ALA A 63 19.37 -2.53 -17.80
N LEU A 64 19.40 -3.73 -17.24
CA LEU A 64 19.12 -3.90 -15.80
C LEU A 64 20.24 -3.31 -14.95
N ILE A 65 19.90 -2.36 -14.09
CA ILE A 65 20.79 -1.74 -13.13
C ILE A 65 20.76 -2.55 -11.82
N ASP A 66 19.60 -2.61 -11.19
CA ASP A 66 19.39 -3.27 -9.90
C ASP A 66 18.31 -4.33 -9.97
N ILE A 67 18.44 -5.31 -9.09
CA ILE A 67 17.45 -6.36 -8.82
C ILE A 67 17.27 -6.39 -7.32
N VAL A 68 16.05 -6.09 -6.85
CA VAL A 68 15.67 -6.19 -5.44
C VAL A 68 14.89 -7.48 -5.24
N ILE A 69 15.25 -8.22 -4.20
CA ILE A 69 14.62 -9.48 -3.82
C ILE A 69 14.38 -9.51 -2.31
N ASP A 70 13.33 -10.18 -1.88
CA ASP A 70 13.03 -10.47 -0.45
C ASP A 70 12.92 -9.25 0.48
N ASP A 71 12.66 -8.06 -0.06
CA ASP A 71 12.45 -6.87 0.76
C ASP A 71 11.06 -6.84 1.40
N LYS A 72 10.82 -5.87 2.29
CA LYS A 72 9.55 -5.74 3.02
C LYS A 72 8.38 -5.42 2.07
N THR A 73 8.61 -4.57 1.07
CA THR A 73 7.59 -4.17 0.09
C THR A 73 7.14 -5.36 -0.75
N LEU A 74 8.07 -6.14 -1.29
CA LEU A 74 7.76 -7.34 -2.08
C LEU A 74 6.97 -8.37 -1.28
N LYS A 75 7.33 -8.60 -0.01
CA LYS A 75 6.58 -9.50 0.88
C LYS A 75 5.15 -9.02 1.14
N CYS A 76 4.93 -7.72 1.25
CA CYS A 76 3.59 -7.15 1.38
C CYS A 76 2.77 -7.37 0.11
N LEU A 77 3.37 -7.14 -1.06
CA LEU A 77 2.70 -7.37 -2.35
C LEU A 77 2.31 -8.84 -2.57
N GLU A 78 3.15 -9.79 -2.18
CA GLU A 78 2.82 -11.23 -2.20
C GLU A 78 1.60 -11.56 -1.32
N ILE A 79 1.45 -10.89 -0.17
CA ILE A 79 0.27 -11.04 0.70
C ILE A 79 -0.98 -10.48 0.03
N LEU A 80 -0.85 -9.31 -0.63
CA LEU A 80 -1.97 -8.61 -1.27
C LEU A 80 -2.45 -9.32 -2.54
N GLU A 81 -1.55 -9.92 -3.34
CA GLU A 81 -1.89 -10.63 -4.58
C GLU A 81 -2.97 -11.70 -4.37
N GLY A 82 -2.86 -12.48 -3.31
CA GLY A 82 -3.88 -13.47 -2.95
C GLY A 82 -5.24 -12.90 -2.54
N LYS A 83 -5.38 -11.56 -2.47
CA LYS A 83 -6.58 -10.85 -1.96
C LYS A 83 -7.19 -9.88 -2.98
N ASN A 84 -6.82 -9.97 -4.25
CA ASN A 84 -7.22 -9.05 -5.32
C ASN A 84 -8.74 -8.77 -5.37
N LYS A 85 -9.59 -9.75 -5.11
CA LYS A 85 -11.06 -9.56 -5.07
C LYS A 85 -11.53 -8.55 -4.02
N ARG A 86 -10.77 -8.37 -2.92
CA ARG A 86 -11.08 -7.37 -1.88
C ARG A 86 -10.56 -5.99 -2.26
N LEU A 87 -9.41 -5.95 -2.95
CA LEU A 87 -8.75 -4.72 -3.36
C LEU A 87 -9.45 -4.03 -4.53
N THR A 88 -10.07 -4.80 -5.43
CA THR A 88 -10.81 -4.27 -6.59
C THR A 88 -12.25 -3.88 -6.30
N ARG A 89 -12.73 -4.00 -5.04
CA ARG A 89 -14.07 -3.56 -4.67
C ARG A 89 -14.20 -2.04 -4.80
N LYS A 90 -15.19 -1.63 -5.61
CA LYS A 90 -15.50 -0.21 -5.89
C LYS A 90 -16.41 0.45 -4.83
N GLU A 91 -16.41 -0.02 -3.60
CA GLU A 91 -17.31 0.48 -2.55
C GLU A 91 -16.65 1.58 -1.67
N CYS A 92 -15.70 2.31 -2.25
CA CYS A 92 -15.10 3.46 -1.57
C CYS A 92 -16.17 4.54 -1.29
N SER A 93 -16.25 4.97 -0.06
CA SER A 93 -17.13 6.07 0.35
C SER A 93 -16.28 7.23 0.86
N THR A 94 -16.41 8.39 0.22
CA THR A 94 -15.79 9.64 0.67
C THR A 94 -16.86 10.67 1.00
N ILE A 95 -16.70 11.34 2.12
CA ILE A 95 -17.58 12.43 2.56
C ILE A 95 -16.70 13.64 2.84
N TRP A 96 -16.95 14.73 2.13
CA TRP A 96 -16.27 16.01 2.32
C TRP A 96 -17.10 16.89 3.27
N GLY A 97 -16.43 17.64 4.13
CA GLY A 97 -17.02 18.54 5.11
C GLY A 97 -16.06 18.74 6.27
N ASN A 98 -16.23 19.82 7.03
CA ASN A 98 -15.41 19.99 8.23
C ASN A 98 -15.71 18.90 9.27
N GLY A 99 -14.78 18.64 10.19
CA GLY A 99 -14.88 17.54 11.14
C GLY A 99 -16.12 17.60 12.03
N TYR A 100 -16.64 18.78 12.34
CA TYR A 100 -17.88 18.93 13.13
C TYR A 100 -19.11 18.46 12.34
N GLU A 101 -19.16 18.71 11.03
CA GLU A 101 -20.26 18.27 10.16
C GLU A 101 -20.22 16.75 9.93
N ILE A 102 -19.02 16.18 9.80
CA ILE A 102 -18.84 14.75 9.53
C ILE A 102 -18.57 13.90 10.79
N LYS A 103 -18.61 14.49 11.97
CA LYS A 103 -18.35 13.87 13.27
C LYS A 103 -19.07 12.54 13.46
N GLU A 104 -20.36 12.50 13.11
CA GLU A 104 -21.18 11.30 13.23
C GLU A 104 -20.67 10.15 12.33
N TYR A 105 -20.12 10.46 11.15
CA TYR A 105 -19.53 9.48 10.27
C TYR A 105 -18.19 8.97 10.82
N ILE A 106 -17.33 9.83 11.37
CA ILE A 106 -16.07 9.44 12.01
C ILE A 106 -16.37 8.43 13.13
N TYR A 107 -17.31 8.77 14.01
CA TYR A 107 -17.73 7.92 15.12
C TYR A 107 -18.30 6.57 14.64
N ARG A 108 -19.24 6.59 13.70
CA ARG A 108 -19.91 5.40 13.19
C ARG A 108 -18.94 4.46 12.46
N TRP A 109 -18.06 5.02 11.65
CA TRP A 109 -17.08 4.24 10.88
C TRP A 109 -15.97 3.71 11.80
N GLY A 110 -15.52 4.48 12.76
CA GLY A 110 -14.53 4.08 13.76
C GLY A 110 -14.96 2.85 14.58
N LYS A 111 -16.24 2.76 14.92
CA LYS A 111 -16.78 1.59 15.64
C LYS A 111 -16.59 0.25 14.92
N ASN A 112 -16.43 0.25 13.62
CA ASN A 112 -16.25 -0.97 12.82
C ASN A 112 -14.84 -1.59 12.96
N ARG A 113 -13.92 -0.94 13.69
CA ARG A 113 -12.53 -1.39 13.88
C ARG A 113 -11.80 -1.68 12.55
N LYS A 114 -12.15 -0.93 11.51
CA LYS A 114 -11.42 -0.88 10.25
C LYS A 114 -10.72 0.46 10.14
N PRO A 115 -9.60 0.55 9.41
CA PRO A 115 -8.95 1.83 9.18
C PRO A 115 -9.87 2.74 8.36
N ILE A 116 -9.76 4.03 8.63
CA ILE A 116 -10.37 5.12 7.87
C ILE A 116 -9.26 6.08 7.46
N THR A 117 -9.50 6.84 6.40
CA THR A 117 -8.65 7.97 6.01
C THR A 117 -9.34 9.26 6.43
N LEU A 118 -8.64 10.10 7.18
CA LEU A 118 -9.02 11.50 7.44
C LEU A 118 -8.18 12.40 6.54
N PHE A 119 -8.84 13.32 5.84
CA PHE A 119 -8.20 14.40 5.11
C PHE A 119 -8.07 15.57 6.07
N VAL A 120 -6.86 16.05 6.29
CA VAL A 120 -6.55 17.08 7.26
C VAL A 120 -5.88 18.25 6.54
N GLU A 121 -6.40 19.46 6.75
CA GLU A 121 -5.79 20.66 6.24
C GLU A 121 -4.52 20.99 7.04
N ASP A 122 -3.37 21.03 6.39
CA ASP A 122 -2.12 21.48 6.98
C ASP A 122 -1.87 22.95 6.60
N ASN A 123 -1.18 23.70 7.49
CA ASN A 123 -0.86 25.11 7.30
C ASN A 123 0.02 25.41 6.07
N GLU A 124 0.55 24.38 5.41
CA GLU A 124 1.40 24.46 4.21
C GLU A 124 0.65 24.20 2.89
N ASN A 125 -0.69 24.18 2.88
CA ASN A 125 -1.56 23.89 1.73
C ASN A 125 -1.43 22.49 1.10
N ASP A 126 -0.85 21.53 1.79
CA ASP A 126 -0.89 20.14 1.37
C ASP A 126 -1.90 19.36 2.23
N ASP A 127 -2.93 18.79 1.57
CA ASP A 127 -3.87 17.88 2.22
C ASP A 127 -3.10 16.66 2.75
N THR A 128 -2.92 16.58 4.05
CA THR A 128 -2.27 15.43 4.68
C THR A 128 -3.31 14.34 4.95
N ASN A 129 -3.06 13.15 4.42
CA ASN A 129 -3.91 11.99 4.66
C ASN A 129 -3.45 11.24 5.91
N VAL A 130 -4.31 11.14 6.93
CA VAL A 130 -4.08 10.30 8.11
C VAL A 130 -4.91 9.03 7.99
N ILE A 131 -4.25 7.87 7.94
CA ILE A 131 -4.90 6.57 7.82
C ILE A 131 -4.70 5.78 9.10
N GLY A 132 -5.79 5.29 9.69
CA GLY A 132 -5.70 4.54 10.93
C GLY A 132 -7.05 4.15 11.53
N PHE A 133 -6.99 3.70 12.76
CA PHE A 133 -8.15 3.30 13.57
C PHE A 133 -8.55 4.44 14.49
N VAL A 134 -9.84 4.72 14.61
CA VAL A 134 -10.34 5.62 15.65
C VAL A 134 -10.16 4.94 17.00
N ASP A 135 -9.29 5.50 17.82
CA ASP A 135 -9.03 5.02 19.18
C ASP A 135 -10.00 5.69 20.19
N GLU A 136 -10.00 7.00 20.21
CA GLU A 136 -10.89 7.82 21.05
C GLU A 136 -11.39 9.04 20.28
N MET A 137 -12.50 9.61 20.72
CA MET A 137 -13.07 10.83 20.15
C MET A 137 -13.87 11.59 21.19
N ASP A 138 -13.70 12.91 21.23
CA ASP A 138 -14.48 13.82 22.06
C ASP A 138 -15.23 14.87 21.22
N GLU A 139 -15.67 15.97 21.86
CA GLU A 139 -16.40 17.04 21.22
C GLU A 139 -15.54 17.90 20.28
N LYS A 140 -14.22 17.87 20.40
CA LYS A 140 -13.28 18.78 19.72
C LYS A 140 -12.20 18.07 18.91
N SER A 141 -11.95 16.80 19.19
CA SER A 141 -10.82 16.09 18.61
C SER A 141 -11.08 14.59 18.45
N VAL A 142 -10.29 13.96 17.59
CA VAL A 142 -10.23 12.51 17.40
C VAL A 142 -8.80 12.03 17.55
N LEU A 143 -8.60 10.94 18.29
CA LEU A 143 -7.34 10.23 18.42
C LEU A 143 -7.33 9.07 17.43
N ILE A 144 -6.37 9.08 16.52
CA ILE A 144 -6.18 8.01 15.50
C ILE A 144 -4.93 7.23 15.84
N GLU A 145 -5.06 5.90 15.94
CA GLU A 145 -3.94 4.97 15.92
C GLU A 145 -3.57 4.70 14.47
N MET A 146 -2.45 5.29 14.02
CA MET A 146 -2.02 5.28 12.63
C MET A 146 -1.58 3.90 12.18
N ILE A 147 -1.76 3.61 10.88
CA ILE A 147 -1.30 2.40 10.23
C ILE A 147 -0.46 2.76 8.99
N ASP A 148 0.76 2.22 8.92
CA ASP A 148 1.68 2.47 7.82
C ASP A 148 1.34 1.66 6.55
N ASN A 149 2.12 1.86 5.48
CA ASN A 149 1.95 1.17 4.18
C ASN A 149 2.21 -0.35 4.27
N TYR A 150 2.83 -0.81 5.34
CA TYR A 150 3.13 -2.23 5.59
C TYR A 150 2.09 -2.91 6.49
N GLY A 151 1.07 -2.17 6.92
CA GLY A 151 0.04 -2.66 7.84
C GLY A 151 0.52 -2.74 9.29
N GLU A 152 1.57 -2.02 9.67
CA GLU A 152 2.05 -1.94 11.04
C GLU A 152 1.51 -0.67 11.71
N LEU A 153 1.33 -0.73 13.04
CA LEU A 153 0.93 0.45 13.81
C LEU A 153 2.08 1.44 13.90
N ASP A 154 1.80 2.71 13.59
CA ASP A 154 2.78 3.79 13.49
C ASP A 154 2.48 4.94 14.48
N GLY A 155 2.14 4.57 15.70
CA GLY A 155 1.85 5.51 16.76
C GLY A 155 0.45 6.11 16.71
N LYS A 156 0.22 7.18 17.49
CA LYS A 156 -1.08 7.84 17.62
C LYS A 156 -0.97 9.33 17.37
N ILE A 157 -1.97 9.88 16.68
CA ILE A 157 -2.10 11.30 16.43
C ILE A 157 -3.46 11.83 16.93
N LEU A 158 -3.44 12.95 17.64
CA LEU A 158 -4.64 13.68 18.05
C LEU A 158 -4.91 14.77 17.01
N ILE A 159 -6.08 14.72 16.37
CA ILE A 159 -6.48 15.63 15.30
C ILE A 159 -7.66 16.48 15.78
N PRO A 160 -7.53 17.84 15.78
CA PRO A 160 -8.66 18.71 16.03
C PRO A 160 -9.72 18.55 14.93
N LEU A 161 -11.01 18.50 15.31
CA LEU A 161 -12.09 18.37 14.32
C LEU A 161 -12.12 19.54 13.33
N GLU A 162 -11.72 20.73 13.75
CA GLU A 162 -11.69 21.94 12.91
C GLU A 162 -10.71 21.84 11.72
N THR A 163 -9.67 20.97 11.81
CA THR A 163 -8.69 20.79 10.74
C THR A 163 -9.08 19.68 9.76
N ILE A 164 -10.13 18.92 10.05
CA ILE A 164 -10.56 17.82 9.17
C ILE A 164 -11.44 18.38 8.06
N THR A 165 -11.10 18.05 6.81
CA THR A 165 -11.80 18.47 5.59
C THR A 165 -12.60 17.35 4.94
N GLY A 166 -12.36 16.09 5.35
CA GLY A 166 -13.10 14.95 4.83
C GLY A 166 -12.74 13.62 5.49
N ILE A 167 -13.52 12.62 5.15
CA ILE A 167 -13.32 11.24 5.61
C ILE A 167 -13.56 10.27 4.44
N ARG A 168 -12.73 9.24 4.35
CA ARG A 168 -12.85 8.14 3.37
C ARG A 168 -12.76 6.79 4.07
N ARG A 169 -13.44 5.79 3.52
CA ARG A 169 -13.30 4.39 3.93
C ARG A 169 -13.38 3.45 2.74
N ASP A 170 -12.89 2.23 2.95
CA ASP A 170 -12.95 1.13 2.00
C ASP A 170 -12.31 1.46 0.64
N SER A 171 -11.39 2.44 0.58
CA SER A 171 -10.54 2.64 -0.58
C SER A 171 -9.62 1.44 -0.80
N GLN A 172 -9.01 1.36 -1.97
CA GLN A 172 -8.03 0.31 -2.26
C GLN A 172 -6.86 0.36 -1.25
N GLU A 173 -6.39 1.55 -0.95
CA GLU A 173 -5.34 1.79 0.04
C GLU A 173 -5.75 1.37 1.47
N ASP A 174 -6.95 1.80 1.94
CA ASP A 174 -7.47 1.41 3.26
C ASP A 174 -7.58 -0.12 3.37
N ASN A 175 -8.07 -0.78 2.31
CA ASN A 175 -8.22 -2.22 2.27
C ASN A 175 -6.87 -2.94 2.22
N ALA A 176 -5.87 -2.42 1.49
CA ALA A 176 -4.53 -2.99 1.44
C ALA A 176 -3.88 -2.96 2.84
N ARG A 177 -3.86 -1.79 3.49
CA ARG A 177 -3.33 -1.65 4.86
C ARG A 177 -4.07 -2.55 5.85
N TRP A 178 -5.39 -2.66 5.75
CA TRP A 178 -6.19 -3.55 6.59
C TRP A 178 -5.83 -5.03 6.40
N ILE A 179 -5.64 -5.49 5.16
CA ILE A 179 -5.24 -6.87 4.86
C ILE A 179 -3.86 -7.17 5.46
N LEU A 180 -2.90 -6.26 5.27
CA LEU A 180 -1.55 -6.40 5.82
C LEU A 180 -1.56 -6.42 7.35
N TYR A 181 -2.31 -5.52 8.00
CA TYR A 181 -2.49 -5.49 9.45
C TYR A 181 -3.07 -6.80 9.99
N GLN A 182 -4.12 -7.32 9.35
CA GLN A 182 -4.69 -8.61 9.77
C GLN A 182 -3.69 -9.76 9.62
N ASN A 183 -2.87 -9.74 8.57
CA ASN A 183 -1.87 -10.78 8.33
C ASN A 183 -0.73 -10.73 9.38
N SER A 184 -0.29 -9.55 9.81
CA SER A 184 0.74 -9.42 10.84
C SER A 184 0.24 -9.97 12.19
N ARG A 185 -1.00 -9.64 12.57
CA ARG A 185 -1.63 -10.12 13.81
C ARG A 185 -1.87 -11.64 13.86
N LEU A 186 -2.04 -12.28 12.70
CA LEU A 186 -2.18 -13.74 12.63
C LEU A 186 -0.84 -14.46 12.88
N LYS A 187 0.29 -13.80 12.59
CA LYS A 187 1.63 -14.37 12.81
C LYS A 187 2.12 -14.23 14.25
N GLU A 188 1.53 -13.33 15.02
CA GLU A 188 1.86 -13.11 16.44
C GLU A 188 1.11 -14.06 17.40
N ARG A 189 0.16 -14.86 16.90
CA ARG A 189 -0.61 -15.86 17.64
C ARG A 189 -0.10 -17.28 17.40
#